data_c72142c64e2215af241eaadba88167c7
#
_entry.id   c72142c64e2215af241eaadba88167c7
#
_cell.length_a   1.000
_cell.length_b   1.000
_cell.length_c   1.000
_cell.angle_alpha   90.00
_cell.angle_beta   90.00
_cell.angle_gamma   90.00
#
_symmetry.space_group_name_H-M   'P 1'
#
loop_
_entity.id
_entity.type
_entity.pdbx_description
1 polymer ?
#
loop_
_entity_poly.entity_id
_entity_poly.type
_entity_poly.pdbx_seq_one_letter_code
_entity_poly.pdbx_strand_id
1 'polypeptide(L)'
;LARAYTGREKILKFEGGYHGMSAEAQMSLAPEKLINFPAAVPDSAGIPSSVRDSMLIAPYNDSHFVESLITQHAAEIAAVIVEPLQRIIPPAPGFLETLRSLCTQHDIPLIFDEVVTGFRFDYGGAQETYGVVPDLCTLGKVTGGGFPSAAVAGRPELMAHFDKAQVGSEGFLMQLGTLSGNPVAAVAGLKTMEILRRPGQYDKLRANGQYLMDALSRCLEANGHAHQVVGHPTLFEAVFTDKPISDYRDVLTADRAKAARFNEL
;
A
#
# COMPACT_ATOMS: atom_id res chain seq x y z
N LEU A 1 -15.49 -4.93 -2.34
CA LEU A 1 -16.21 -4.59 -1.09
C LEU A 1 -16.67 -3.14 -1.09
N ALA A 2 -15.75 -2.16 -1.22
CA ALA A 2 -16.10 -0.75 -1.13
C ALA A 2 -17.17 -0.32 -2.14
N ARG A 3 -17.07 -0.75 -3.40
CA ARG A 3 -18.10 -0.49 -4.42
C ARG A 3 -19.46 -1.10 -4.05
N ALA A 4 -19.47 -2.33 -3.54
CA ALA A 4 -20.70 -2.98 -3.10
C ALA A 4 -21.36 -2.26 -1.91
N TYR A 5 -20.55 -1.77 -0.99
CA TYR A 5 -21.00 -1.05 0.19
C TYR A 5 -21.51 0.35 -0.12
N THR A 6 -20.80 1.13 -0.93
CA THR A 6 -21.11 2.54 -1.20
C THR A 6 -22.06 2.76 -2.38
N GLY A 7 -22.17 1.80 -3.30
CA GLY A 7 -22.84 1.99 -4.60
C GLY A 7 -22.11 2.93 -5.56
N ARG A 8 -20.91 3.41 -5.19
CA ARG A 8 -20.08 4.30 -6.00
C ARG A 8 -19.10 3.49 -6.83
N GLU A 9 -18.54 4.08 -7.90
CA GLU A 9 -17.74 3.34 -8.88
C GLU A 9 -16.23 3.65 -8.83
N LYS A 10 -15.84 4.92 -8.55
CA LYS A 10 -14.45 5.34 -8.67
C LYS A 10 -13.60 4.91 -7.49
N ILE A 11 -12.36 4.52 -7.78
CA ILE A 11 -11.33 4.26 -6.77
C ILE A 11 -10.23 5.31 -6.91
N LEU A 12 -9.89 5.97 -5.81
CA LEU A 12 -8.72 6.82 -5.72
C LEU A 12 -7.53 6.00 -5.24
N LYS A 13 -6.43 6.05 -5.99
CA LYS A 13 -5.13 5.46 -5.61
C LYS A 13 -4.00 6.45 -5.88
N PHE A 14 -2.79 6.12 -5.43
CA PHE A 14 -1.62 6.97 -5.59
C PHE A 14 -0.71 6.47 -6.72
N GLU A 15 -0.16 7.41 -7.52
CA GLU A 15 0.78 7.09 -8.59
C GLU A 15 1.99 6.32 -8.04
N GLY A 16 2.36 5.22 -8.69
CA GLY A 16 3.44 4.34 -8.22
C GLY A 16 3.02 3.27 -7.20
N GLY A 17 1.80 3.36 -6.64
CA GLY A 17 1.28 2.38 -5.66
C GLY A 17 0.95 1.03 -6.30
N TYR A 18 1.36 -0.08 -5.64
CA TYR A 18 1.13 -1.44 -6.11
C TYR A 18 0.06 -2.13 -5.29
N HIS A 19 -1.04 -2.49 -5.94
CA HIS A 19 -2.18 -3.14 -5.30
C HIS A 19 -2.57 -4.48 -5.94
N GLY A 20 -1.59 -5.16 -6.52
CA GLY A 20 -1.79 -6.43 -7.23
C GLY A 20 -1.94 -6.28 -8.74
N MET A 21 -2.55 -7.27 -9.38
CA MET A 21 -2.55 -7.43 -10.84
C MET A 21 -3.94 -7.34 -11.47
N SER A 22 -4.96 -6.87 -10.75
CA SER A 22 -6.25 -6.54 -11.37
C SER A 22 -6.09 -5.36 -12.35
N ALA A 23 -7.02 -5.20 -13.25
CA ALA A 23 -6.98 -4.12 -14.23
C ALA A 23 -6.92 -2.73 -13.56
N GLU A 24 -7.68 -2.53 -12.48
CA GLU A 24 -7.66 -1.31 -11.68
C GLU A 24 -6.31 -1.09 -10.97
N ALA A 25 -5.75 -2.16 -10.40
CA ALA A 25 -4.48 -2.08 -9.68
C ALA A 25 -3.31 -1.69 -10.60
N GLN A 26 -3.39 -2.07 -11.89
CA GLN A 26 -2.39 -1.77 -12.91
C GLN A 26 -2.54 -0.37 -13.52
N MET A 27 -3.45 0.46 -13.01
CA MET A 27 -3.53 1.86 -13.41
C MET A 27 -2.50 2.70 -12.65
N SER A 28 -1.64 3.40 -13.36
CA SER A 28 -0.56 4.25 -12.81
C SER A 28 0.26 3.54 -11.72
N LEU A 29 0.57 2.27 -11.95
CA LEU A 29 1.38 1.42 -11.09
C LEU A 29 2.87 1.81 -11.15
N ALA A 30 3.38 1.97 -12.38
CA ALA A 30 4.76 2.37 -12.67
C ALA A 30 4.83 3.05 -14.04
N PRO A 31 4.06 4.13 -14.28
CA PRO A 31 3.90 4.70 -15.62
C PRO A 31 5.21 5.23 -16.18
N GLU A 32 5.58 4.78 -17.36
CA GLU A 32 6.72 5.34 -18.11
C GLU A 32 6.35 6.72 -18.68
N LYS A 33 5.08 6.90 -19.05
CA LYS A 33 4.56 8.16 -19.55
C LYS A 33 3.77 8.86 -18.45
N LEU A 34 4.35 9.90 -17.90
CA LEU A 34 3.69 10.75 -16.92
C LEU A 34 2.63 11.63 -17.60
N ILE A 35 1.46 11.73 -16.98
CA ILE A 35 0.36 12.59 -17.40
C ILE A 35 -0.12 13.46 -16.23
N ASN A 36 -1.04 14.37 -16.50
CA ASN A 36 -1.60 15.21 -15.45
C ASN A 36 -2.61 14.43 -14.59
N PHE A 37 -2.52 14.59 -13.29
CA PHE A 37 -3.52 14.12 -12.36
C PHE A 37 -4.89 14.80 -12.62
N PRO A 38 -6.02 14.13 -12.33
CA PRO A 38 -6.16 12.81 -11.73
C PRO A 38 -6.28 11.66 -12.75
N ALA A 39 -5.86 11.86 -13.99
CA ALA A 39 -6.02 10.85 -15.02
C ALA A 39 -5.15 9.61 -14.77
N ALA A 40 -5.68 8.43 -15.11
CA ALA A 40 -5.01 7.15 -14.96
C ALA A 40 -4.35 6.67 -16.27
N VAL A 41 -3.19 6.04 -16.15
CA VAL A 41 -2.46 5.43 -17.28
C VAL A 41 -2.44 3.91 -17.08
N PRO A 42 -2.83 3.09 -18.06
CA PRO A 42 -2.65 1.66 -17.97
C PRO A 42 -1.17 1.28 -18.14
N ASP A 43 -0.63 0.51 -17.20
CA ASP A 43 0.74 -0.04 -17.27
C ASP A 43 0.79 -1.42 -17.95
N SER A 44 -0.34 -1.91 -18.42
CA SER A 44 -0.43 -3.17 -19.15
C SER A 44 -1.33 -3.04 -20.38
N ALA A 45 -0.98 -3.75 -21.43
CA ALA A 45 -1.82 -3.87 -22.59
C ALA A 45 -3.13 -4.63 -22.26
N GLY A 46 -4.19 -4.34 -23.02
CA GLY A 46 -5.46 -5.05 -22.92
C GLY A 46 -6.41 -4.57 -21.82
N ILE A 47 -6.06 -3.52 -21.08
CA ILE A 47 -6.96 -2.93 -20.08
C ILE A 47 -8.00 -2.05 -20.78
N PRO A 48 -9.31 -2.29 -20.57
CA PRO A 48 -10.37 -1.48 -21.19
C PRO A 48 -10.36 -0.01 -20.73
N SER A 49 -10.79 0.90 -21.59
CA SER A 49 -10.90 2.33 -21.26
C SER A 49 -11.85 2.60 -20.09
N SER A 50 -12.91 1.80 -19.95
CA SER A 50 -13.85 1.89 -18.83
C SER A 50 -13.20 1.71 -17.46
N VAL A 51 -12.15 0.87 -17.38
CA VAL A 51 -11.38 0.71 -16.13
C VAL A 51 -10.61 2.01 -15.82
N ARG A 52 -9.97 2.60 -16.84
CA ARG A 52 -9.27 3.89 -16.66
C ARG A 52 -10.22 4.97 -16.14
N ASP A 53 -11.43 5.03 -16.68
CA ASP A 53 -12.39 6.08 -16.36
C ASP A 53 -12.99 5.90 -14.94
N SER A 54 -12.85 4.70 -14.35
CA SER A 54 -13.24 4.40 -12.96
C SER A 54 -12.13 4.63 -11.93
N MET A 55 -10.95 5.13 -12.36
CA MET A 55 -9.82 5.37 -11.48
C MET A 55 -9.48 6.86 -11.38
N LEU A 56 -9.16 7.30 -10.17
CA LEU A 56 -8.58 8.62 -9.90
C LEU A 56 -7.17 8.41 -9.34
N ILE A 57 -6.21 9.16 -9.86
CA ILE A 57 -4.82 9.07 -9.43
C ILE A 57 -4.40 10.36 -8.75
N ALA A 58 -3.72 10.24 -7.61
CA ALA A 58 -3.16 11.37 -6.89
C ALA A 58 -1.65 11.20 -6.66
N PRO A 59 -0.89 12.28 -6.47
CA PRO A 59 0.46 12.20 -5.97
C PRO A 59 0.45 11.75 -4.49
N TYR A 60 1.38 10.86 -4.13
CA TYR A 60 1.57 10.46 -2.74
C TYR A 60 2.18 11.63 -1.95
N ASN A 61 1.82 11.77 -0.68
CA ASN A 61 2.28 12.85 0.21
C ASN A 61 1.81 14.29 -0.13
N ASP A 62 0.96 14.48 -1.12
CA ASP A 62 0.34 15.79 -1.41
C ASP A 62 -1.06 15.87 -0.80
N SER A 63 -1.14 16.20 0.48
CA SER A 63 -2.40 16.33 1.21
C SER A 63 -3.35 17.36 0.60
N HIS A 64 -2.82 18.48 0.07
CA HIS A 64 -3.64 19.55 -0.51
C HIS A 64 -4.31 19.10 -1.81
N PHE A 65 -3.56 18.43 -2.68
CA PHE A 65 -4.12 17.86 -3.92
C PHE A 65 -5.20 16.83 -3.60
N VAL A 66 -4.93 15.93 -2.65
CA VAL A 66 -5.89 14.89 -2.26
C VAL A 66 -7.16 15.46 -1.66
N GLU A 67 -7.06 16.47 -0.79
CA GLU A 67 -8.23 17.17 -0.24
C GLU A 67 -9.11 17.77 -1.34
N SER A 68 -8.49 18.49 -2.29
CA SER A 68 -9.20 19.07 -3.43
C SER A 68 -9.89 17.98 -4.26
N LEU A 69 -9.18 16.90 -4.58
CA LEU A 69 -9.68 15.81 -5.41
C LEU A 69 -10.82 15.05 -4.74
N ILE A 70 -10.69 14.71 -3.46
CA ILE A 70 -11.74 14.03 -2.69
C ILE A 70 -12.98 14.92 -2.60
N THR A 71 -12.82 16.19 -2.26
CA THR A 71 -13.94 17.13 -2.16
C THR A 71 -14.71 17.25 -3.48
N GLN A 72 -13.98 17.33 -4.60
CA GLN A 72 -14.59 17.45 -5.93
C GLN A 72 -15.34 16.18 -6.36
N HIS A 73 -14.87 15.00 -5.99
CA HIS A 73 -15.39 13.72 -6.45
C HIS A 73 -16.02 12.87 -5.36
N ALA A 74 -16.34 13.45 -4.18
CA ALA A 74 -16.83 12.70 -3.02
C ALA A 74 -18.03 11.78 -3.33
N ALA A 75 -18.96 12.24 -4.18
CA ALA A 75 -20.14 11.46 -4.56
C ALA A 75 -19.84 10.28 -5.49
N GLU A 76 -18.65 10.23 -6.10
CA GLU A 76 -18.28 9.21 -7.07
C GLU A 76 -17.27 8.20 -6.50
N ILE A 77 -16.48 8.59 -5.49
CA ILE A 77 -15.40 7.78 -4.92
C ILE A 77 -15.99 6.70 -4.00
N ALA A 78 -15.80 5.44 -4.40
CA ALA A 78 -16.16 4.26 -3.62
C ALA A 78 -15.14 3.94 -2.52
N ALA A 79 -13.85 4.22 -2.75
CA ALA A 79 -12.79 4.06 -1.76
C ALA A 79 -11.54 4.87 -2.13
N VAL A 80 -10.75 5.17 -1.10
CA VAL A 80 -9.33 5.55 -1.22
C VAL A 80 -8.49 4.34 -0.81
N ILE A 81 -7.56 3.91 -1.68
CA ILE A 81 -6.61 2.84 -1.37
C ILE A 81 -5.19 3.39 -1.33
N VAL A 82 -4.44 3.06 -0.30
CA VAL A 82 -3.08 3.53 -0.08
C VAL A 82 -2.19 2.43 0.50
N GLU A 83 -0.95 2.33 0.03
CA GLU A 83 0.12 1.66 0.78
C GLU A 83 0.59 2.63 1.87
N PRO A 84 0.50 2.31 3.18
CA PRO A 84 0.92 3.23 4.25
C PRO A 84 2.41 3.62 4.20
N LEU A 85 3.24 2.74 3.64
CA LEU A 85 4.57 3.04 3.14
C LEU A 85 4.55 2.70 1.66
N GLN A 86 4.51 3.72 0.80
CA GLN A 86 4.35 3.48 -0.64
C GLN A 86 5.67 2.98 -1.24
N ARG A 87 5.77 1.69 -1.49
CA ARG A 87 7.03 1.02 -1.85
C ARG A 87 8.06 1.16 -0.73
N ILE A 88 8.88 2.19 -0.80
CA ILE A 88 9.89 2.57 0.19
C ILE A 88 9.67 3.98 0.71
N ILE A 89 8.74 4.75 0.15
CA ILE A 89 8.51 6.16 0.48
C ILE A 89 7.64 6.23 1.73
N PRO A 90 8.16 6.79 2.84
CA PRO A 90 7.37 6.99 4.05
C PRO A 90 6.26 8.02 3.83
N PRO A 91 5.15 7.92 4.56
CA PRO A 91 4.15 8.99 4.57
C PRO A 91 4.75 10.25 5.20
N ALA A 92 4.49 11.39 4.59
CA ALA A 92 4.80 12.68 5.20
C ALA A 92 3.99 12.83 6.51
N PRO A 93 4.54 13.55 7.50
CA PRO A 93 3.81 13.80 8.76
C PRO A 93 2.42 14.37 8.50
N GLY A 94 1.38 13.74 9.05
CA GLY A 94 -0.01 14.16 8.91
C GLY A 94 -0.72 13.67 7.64
N PHE A 95 -0.03 13.03 6.69
CA PHE A 95 -0.64 12.61 5.42
C PHE A 95 -1.70 11.52 5.62
N LEU A 96 -1.41 10.46 6.35
CA LEU A 96 -2.35 9.37 6.60
C LEU A 96 -3.53 9.82 7.49
N GLU A 97 -3.29 10.69 8.45
CA GLU A 97 -4.31 11.30 9.29
C GLU A 97 -5.25 12.18 8.45
N THR A 98 -4.71 12.93 7.49
CA THR A 98 -5.50 13.72 6.55
C THR A 98 -6.39 12.82 5.69
N LEU A 99 -5.85 11.71 5.14
CA LEU A 99 -6.65 10.74 4.41
C LEU A 99 -7.78 10.17 5.28
N ARG A 100 -7.47 9.78 6.53
CA ARG A 100 -8.49 9.26 7.46
C ARG A 100 -9.59 10.29 7.72
N SER A 101 -9.21 11.53 7.97
CA SER A 101 -10.16 12.62 8.24
C SER A 101 -11.08 12.88 7.06
N LEU A 102 -10.52 13.05 5.86
CA LEU A 102 -11.29 13.29 4.64
C LEU A 102 -12.22 12.12 4.30
N CYS A 103 -11.72 10.88 4.41
CA CYS A 103 -12.52 9.69 4.18
C CYS A 103 -13.69 9.60 5.15
N THR A 104 -13.48 9.94 6.43
CA THR A 104 -14.53 9.99 7.43
C THR A 104 -15.57 11.08 7.13
N GLN A 105 -15.10 12.28 6.76
CA GLN A 105 -15.96 13.42 6.46
C GLN A 105 -16.91 13.16 5.27
N HIS A 106 -16.46 12.39 4.28
CA HIS A 106 -17.20 12.15 3.04
C HIS A 106 -17.81 10.75 2.94
N ASP A 107 -17.82 9.96 4.02
CA ASP A 107 -18.31 8.58 4.04
C ASP A 107 -17.64 7.72 2.93
N ILE A 108 -16.33 7.84 2.78
CA ILE A 108 -15.53 7.08 1.84
C ILE A 108 -14.71 6.04 2.62
N PRO A 109 -14.82 4.74 2.35
CA PRO A 109 -13.95 3.73 2.93
C PRO A 109 -12.46 4.01 2.63
N LEU A 110 -11.63 4.07 3.67
CA LEU A 110 -10.18 4.08 3.57
C LEU A 110 -9.65 2.65 3.60
N ILE A 111 -8.84 2.28 2.62
CA ILE A 111 -8.25 0.96 2.50
C ILE A 111 -6.74 1.09 2.66
N PHE A 112 -6.16 0.44 3.67
CA PHE A 112 -4.71 0.25 3.77
C PHE A 112 -4.31 -1.03 3.07
N ASP A 113 -3.46 -0.90 2.07
CA ASP A 113 -2.76 -2.04 1.51
C ASP A 113 -1.57 -2.38 2.40
N GLU A 114 -1.81 -3.31 3.32
CA GLU A 114 -0.81 -3.82 4.25
C GLU A 114 -0.24 -5.18 3.82
N VAL A 115 -0.30 -5.51 2.56
CA VAL A 115 0.32 -6.75 2.03
C VAL A 115 1.83 -6.79 2.32
N VAL A 116 2.48 -5.62 2.41
CA VAL A 116 3.91 -5.51 2.78
C VAL A 116 4.10 -5.12 4.24
N THR A 117 3.36 -4.16 4.74
CA THR A 117 3.56 -3.55 6.06
C THR A 117 2.92 -4.33 7.21
N GLY A 118 1.84 -5.08 6.91
CA GLY A 118 1.15 -5.90 7.91
C GLY A 118 2.05 -6.95 8.53
N PHE A 119 2.11 -6.99 9.86
CA PHE A 119 2.99 -7.84 10.66
C PHE A 119 4.50 -7.68 10.38
N ARG A 120 4.87 -6.70 9.53
CA ARG A 120 6.27 -6.40 9.24
C ARG A 120 6.78 -5.21 10.06
N PHE A 121 6.01 -4.14 10.17
CA PHE A 121 6.40 -2.94 10.91
C PHE A 121 6.23 -3.11 12.41
N ASP A 122 5.08 -3.61 12.78
CA ASP A 122 4.71 -4.03 14.11
C ASP A 122 3.71 -5.18 14.03
N TYR A 123 3.25 -5.72 15.18
CA TYR A 123 2.25 -6.80 15.19
C TYR A 123 0.92 -6.34 14.61
N GLY A 124 0.52 -5.08 14.88
CA GLY A 124 -0.63 -4.43 14.26
C GLY A 124 -0.32 -3.75 12.91
N GLY A 125 0.87 -3.96 12.34
CA GLY A 125 1.25 -3.41 11.04
C GLY A 125 1.46 -1.91 11.05
N ALA A 126 1.26 -1.28 9.88
CA ALA A 126 1.36 0.17 9.73
C ALA A 126 0.27 0.93 10.49
N GLN A 127 -0.88 0.32 10.73
CA GLN A 127 -1.96 0.89 11.55
C GLN A 127 -1.45 1.21 12.96
N GLU A 128 -0.71 0.29 13.57
CA GLU A 128 -0.12 0.48 14.91
C GLU A 128 1.02 1.50 14.84
N THR A 129 1.90 1.38 13.84
CA THR A 129 3.07 2.25 13.68
C THR A 129 2.70 3.71 13.47
N TYR A 130 1.69 3.98 12.65
CA TYR A 130 1.27 5.36 12.32
C TYR A 130 0.04 5.85 13.11
N GLY A 131 -0.59 4.99 13.90
CA GLY A 131 -1.74 5.36 14.72
C GLY A 131 -3.02 5.67 13.92
N VAL A 132 -3.11 5.21 12.67
CA VAL A 132 -4.26 5.44 11.78
C VAL A 132 -4.92 4.11 11.44
N VAL A 133 -6.22 3.99 11.73
CA VAL A 133 -7.01 2.77 11.47
C VAL A 133 -7.86 2.96 10.22
N PRO A 134 -7.68 2.12 9.18
CA PRO A 134 -8.51 2.16 7.97
C PRO A 134 -9.86 1.46 8.19
N ASP A 135 -10.77 1.56 7.23
CA ASP A 135 -12.02 0.81 7.21
C ASP A 135 -11.84 -0.63 6.72
N LEU A 136 -10.87 -0.83 5.82
CA LEU A 136 -10.45 -2.13 5.30
C LEU A 136 -8.92 -2.20 5.26
N CYS A 137 -8.37 -3.38 5.44
CA CYS A 137 -6.96 -3.64 5.13
C CYS A 137 -6.80 -4.94 4.34
N THR A 138 -5.80 -4.97 3.45
CA THR A 138 -5.36 -6.17 2.75
C THR A 138 -4.08 -6.69 3.37
N LEU A 139 -3.99 -7.99 3.57
CA LEU A 139 -2.86 -8.67 4.21
C LEU A 139 -2.34 -9.78 3.29
N GLY A 140 -1.05 -10.05 3.36
CA GLY A 140 -0.40 -11.08 2.55
C GLY A 140 1.03 -11.33 3.00
N LYS A 141 1.85 -11.92 2.16
CA LYS A 141 3.29 -12.14 2.41
C LYS A 141 3.59 -12.76 3.78
N VAL A 142 3.91 -11.95 4.79
CA VAL A 142 4.25 -12.40 6.15
C VAL A 142 3.16 -13.28 6.75
N THR A 143 1.87 -12.98 6.47
CA THR A 143 0.73 -13.76 7.00
C THR A 143 0.73 -15.23 6.59
N GLY A 144 1.38 -15.58 5.49
CA GLY A 144 1.48 -16.94 5.00
C GLY A 144 2.67 -17.74 5.54
N GLY A 145 3.60 -17.09 6.25
CA GLY A 145 4.78 -17.77 6.78
C GLY A 145 5.65 -18.44 5.71
N GLY A 146 5.71 -17.85 4.50
CA GLY A 146 6.40 -18.39 3.32
C GLY A 146 5.49 -19.16 2.35
N PHE A 147 4.23 -19.41 2.71
CA PHE A 147 3.25 -20.05 1.85
C PHE A 147 2.21 -19.05 1.31
N PRO A 148 1.54 -19.35 0.17
CA PRO A 148 0.53 -18.47 -0.39
C PRO A 148 -0.65 -18.28 0.56
N SER A 149 -0.78 -17.10 1.13
CA SER A 149 -1.90 -16.68 1.96
C SER A 149 -2.15 -15.20 1.78
N ALA A 150 -3.42 -14.83 1.72
CA ALA A 150 -3.86 -13.45 1.70
C ALA A 150 -5.17 -13.33 2.46
N ALA A 151 -5.44 -12.14 2.98
CA ALA A 151 -6.68 -11.86 3.69
C ALA A 151 -7.12 -10.42 3.43
N VAL A 152 -8.41 -10.19 3.56
CA VAL A 152 -9.02 -8.87 3.70
C VAL A 152 -9.69 -8.84 5.07
N ALA A 153 -9.46 -7.78 5.81
CA ALA A 153 -10.09 -7.54 7.10
C ALA A 153 -10.62 -6.11 7.16
N GLY A 154 -11.61 -5.88 8.00
CA GLY A 154 -12.16 -4.54 8.16
C GLY A 154 -13.43 -4.49 8.95
N ARG A 155 -14.13 -3.37 8.86
CA ARG A 155 -15.36 -3.10 9.59
C ARG A 155 -16.44 -4.14 9.26
N PRO A 156 -17.21 -4.58 10.27
CA PRO A 156 -18.25 -5.60 10.07
C PRO A 156 -19.24 -5.29 8.94
N GLU A 157 -19.63 -4.02 8.80
CA GLU A 157 -20.60 -3.60 7.78
C GLU A 157 -20.08 -3.79 6.35
N LEU A 158 -18.78 -3.58 6.13
CA LEU A 158 -18.11 -3.83 4.85
C LEU A 158 -17.96 -5.34 4.62
N MET A 159 -17.52 -6.06 5.65
CA MET A 159 -17.30 -7.51 5.57
C MET A 159 -18.60 -8.29 5.40
N ALA A 160 -19.75 -7.75 5.84
CA ALA A 160 -21.06 -8.35 5.68
C ALA A 160 -21.42 -8.65 4.21
N HIS A 161 -20.83 -7.92 3.25
CA HIS A 161 -21.02 -8.19 1.82
C HIS A 161 -20.50 -9.55 1.33
N PHE A 162 -19.73 -10.26 2.15
CA PHE A 162 -19.37 -11.67 1.89
C PHE A 162 -20.42 -12.68 2.39
N ASP A 163 -21.45 -12.22 3.10
CA ASP A 163 -22.51 -13.06 3.64
C ASP A 163 -23.87 -12.68 3.02
N LYS A 164 -24.34 -13.52 2.09
CA LYS A 164 -25.61 -13.31 1.41
C LYS A 164 -26.82 -13.25 2.34
N ALA A 165 -26.75 -13.89 3.52
CA ALA A 165 -27.82 -13.88 4.48
C ALA A 165 -27.96 -12.49 5.15
N GLN A 166 -26.90 -11.71 5.23
CA GLN A 166 -26.91 -10.36 5.82
C GLN A 166 -27.30 -9.27 4.82
N VAL A 167 -26.84 -9.35 3.57
CA VAL A 167 -26.99 -8.25 2.59
C VAL A 167 -27.92 -8.57 1.42
N GLY A 168 -28.47 -9.76 1.36
CA GLY A 168 -29.32 -10.21 0.23
C GLY A 168 -28.49 -10.51 -1.04
N SER A 169 -29.21 -10.88 -2.13
CA SER A 169 -28.55 -11.30 -3.37
C SER A 169 -27.88 -10.14 -4.11
N GLU A 170 -28.43 -8.95 -4.03
CA GLU A 170 -27.93 -7.76 -4.74
C GLU A 170 -26.70 -7.15 -4.05
N GLY A 171 -26.62 -7.25 -2.72
CA GLY A 171 -25.46 -6.77 -1.97
C GLY A 171 -24.31 -7.78 -1.84
N PHE A 172 -24.54 -9.03 -2.23
CA PHE A 172 -23.57 -10.12 -2.03
C PHE A 172 -22.41 -10.06 -3.01
N LEU A 173 -21.19 -9.99 -2.46
CA LEU A 173 -19.96 -10.13 -3.22
C LEU A 173 -19.46 -11.57 -3.14
N MET A 174 -19.51 -12.28 -4.29
CA MET A 174 -19.00 -13.65 -4.38
C MET A 174 -17.47 -13.64 -4.34
N GLN A 175 -16.90 -14.30 -3.34
CA GLN A 175 -15.46 -14.54 -3.21
C GLN A 175 -15.19 -16.02 -3.09
N LEU A 176 -14.59 -16.60 -4.13
CA LEU A 176 -14.25 -18.01 -4.21
C LEU A 176 -12.78 -18.16 -4.64
N GLY A 177 -12.09 -19.12 -4.07
CA GLY A 177 -10.74 -19.50 -4.47
C GLY A 177 -10.44 -20.92 -4.04
N THR A 178 -10.00 -21.76 -4.96
CA THR A 178 -9.71 -23.19 -4.71
C THR A 178 -8.72 -23.38 -3.57
N LEU A 179 -7.74 -22.49 -3.43
CA LEU A 179 -6.71 -22.56 -2.40
C LEU A 179 -6.99 -21.66 -1.18
N SER A 180 -8.15 -20.98 -1.13
CA SER A 180 -8.52 -20.13 -0.01
C SER A 180 -8.63 -20.96 1.27
N GLY A 181 -7.99 -20.50 2.35
CA GLY A 181 -7.99 -21.20 3.65
C GLY A 181 -7.21 -22.52 3.66
N ASN A 182 -6.26 -22.73 2.74
CA ASN A 182 -5.50 -23.98 2.73
C ASN A 182 -4.75 -24.17 4.06
N PRO A 183 -4.78 -25.39 4.63
CA PRO A 183 -4.30 -25.65 5.99
C PRO A 183 -2.79 -25.47 6.14
N VAL A 184 -2.01 -25.70 5.08
CA VAL A 184 -0.54 -25.58 5.13
C VAL A 184 -0.16 -24.11 5.35
N ALA A 185 -0.71 -23.20 4.55
CA ALA A 185 -0.47 -21.76 4.71
C ALA A 185 -1.02 -21.23 6.04
N ALA A 186 -2.18 -21.74 6.48
CA ALA A 186 -2.77 -21.35 7.76
C ALA A 186 -1.87 -21.73 8.96
N VAL A 187 -1.35 -22.96 8.99
CA VAL A 187 -0.45 -23.42 10.08
C VAL A 187 0.88 -22.67 10.05
N ALA A 188 1.47 -22.47 8.88
CA ALA A 188 2.71 -21.70 8.74
C ALA A 188 2.52 -20.23 9.16
N GLY A 189 1.40 -19.62 8.75
CA GLY A 189 1.03 -18.27 9.16
C GLY A 189 0.85 -18.17 10.68
N LEU A 190 0.06 -19.05 11.28
CA LEU A 190 -0.13 -19.09 12.74
C LEU A 190 1.21 -19.18 13.46
N LYS A 191 2.12 -20.06 13.01
CA LYS A 191 3.45 -20.19 13.62
C LYS A 191 4.29 -18.93 13.48
N THR A 192 4.19 -18.25 12.35
CA THR A 192 4.87 -16.98 12.13
C THR A 192 4.34 -15.91 13.10
N MET A 193 3.00 -15.79 13.24
CA MET A 193 2.38 -14.86 14.18
C MET A 193 2.78 -15.15 15.65
N GLU A 194 2.85 -16.42 16.06
CA GLU A 194 3.35 -16.81 17.39
C GLU A 194 4.78 -16.33 17.64
N ILE A 195 5.66 -16.42 16.62
CA ILE A 195 7.05 -15.97 16.73
C ILE A 195 7.11 -14.45 16.81
N LEU A 196 6.38 -13.75 15.95
CA LEU A 196 6.36 -12.29 15.90
C LEU A 196 5.78 -11.67 17.18
N ARG A 197 4.82 -12.33 17.83
CA ARG A 197 4.21 -11.88 19.11
C ARG A 197 5.16 -11.96 20.30
N ARG A 198 6.32 -12.60 20.19
CA ARG A 198 7.25 -12.74 21.32
C ARG A 198 7.78 -11.36 21.75
N PRO A 199 7.89 -11.11 23.06
CA PRO A 199 8.42 -9.85 23.58
C PRO A 199 9.79 -9.50 22.97
N GLY A 200 9.99 -8.25 22.58
CA GLY A 200 11.24 -7.76 22.03
C GLY A 200 11.53 -8.19 20.57
N GLN A 201 10.63 -8.93 19.93
CA GLN A 201 10.87 -9.40 18.55
C GLN A 201 10.94 -8.23 17.55
N TYR A 202 10.01 -7.29 17.64
CA TYR A 202 10.02 -6.10 16.77
C TYR A 202 11.13 -5.13 17.11
N ASP A 203 11.48 -4.97 18.39
CA ASP A 203 12.61 -4.15 18.80
C ASP A 203 13.92 -4.64 18.19
N LYS A 204 14.12 -5.98 18.20
CA LYS A 204 15.26 -6.62 17.54
C LYS A 204 15.25 -6.40 16.03
N LEU A 205 14.11 -6.54 15.37
CA LEU A 205 13.98 -6.33 13.93
C LEU A 205 14.31 -4.88 13.56
N ARG A 206 13.75 -3.91 14.29
CA ARG A 206 14.01 -2.49 14.08
C ARG A 206 15.47 -2.12 14.35
N ALA A 207 16.05 -2.60 15.45
CA ALA A 207 17.45 -2.34 15.76
C ALA A 207 18.42 -2.88 14.71
N ASN A 208 18.19 -4.12 14.24
CA ASN A 208 19.01 -4.71 13.19
C ASN A 208 18.85 -3.95 11.86
N GLY A 209 17.63 -3.58 11.50
CA GLY A 209 17.36 -2.82 10.29
C GLY A 209 18.00 -1.43 10.33
N GLN A 210 17.87 -0.71 11.44
CA GLN A 210 18.50 0.60 11.62
C GLN A 210 20.03 0.50 11.52
N TYR A 211 20.62 -0.50 12.16
CA TYR A 211 22.06 -0.76 12.03
C TYR A 211 22.49 -0.94 10.57
N LEU A 212 21.72 -1.70 9.79
CA LEU A 212 22.00 -1.92 8.37
C LEU A 212 21.83 -0.66 7.53
N MET A 213 20.77 0.12 7.77
CA MET A 213 20.55 1.41 7.10
C MET A 213 21.73 2.36 7.34
N ASP A 214 22.14 2.49 8.60
CA ASP A 214 23.26 3.37 8.99
C ASP A 214 24.61 2.89 8.42
N ALA A 215 24.85 1.58 8.43
CA ALA A 215 26.07 0.99 7.87
C ALA A 215 26.14 1.17 6.35
N LEU A 216 25.01 0.97 5.68
CA LEU A 216 24.89 1.17 4.23
C LEU A 216 25.13 2.63 3.84
N SER A 217 24.48 3.56 4.56
CA SER A 217 24.66 4.99 4.32
C SER A 217 26.12 5.41 4.52
N ARG A 218 26.77 5.01 5.64
CA ARG A 218 28.18 5.31 5.87
C ARG A 218 29.11 4.72 4.78
N CYS A 219 28.81 3.51 4.31
CA CYS A 219 29.60 2.87 3.27
C CYS A 219 29.51 3.65 1.95
N LEU A 220 28.31 4.03 1.53
CA LEU A 220 28.06 4.79 0.32
C LEU A 220 28.67 6.20 0.39
N GLU A 221 28.53 6.88 1.53
CA GLU A 221 29.14 8.18 1.78
C GLU A 221 30.67 8.15 1.71
N ALA A 222 31.30 7.18 2.38
CA ALA A 222 32.75 7.00 2.40
C ALA A 222 33.33 6.74 0.98
N ASN A 223 32.51 6.23 0.06
CA ASN A 223 32.89 6.00 -1.33
C ASN A 223 32.40 7.12 -2.28
N GLY A 224 31.94 8.24 -1.74
CA GLY A 224 31.58 9.43 -2.54
C GLY A 224 30.31 9.25 -3.38
N HIS A 225 29.37 8.40 -2.93
CA HIS A 225 28.13 8.18 -3.67
C HIS A 225 27.00 9.05 -3.10
N ALA A 226 26.45 9.96 -3.92
CA ALA A 226 25.20 10.63 -3.59
C ALA A 226 24.09 9.58 -3.46
N HIS A 227 23.41 9.54 -2.31
CA HIS A 227 22.43 8.53 -1.97
C HIS A 227 21.50 8.99 -0.85
N GLN A 228 20.37 8.30 -0.73
CA GLN A 228 19.52 8.30 0.44
C GLN A 228 19.15 6.84 0.78
N VAL A 229 19.17 6.49 2.05
CA VAL A 229 18.60 5.22 2.52
C VAL A 229 17.19 5.52 3.02
N VAL A 230 16.20 5.11 2.24
CA VAL A 230 14.79 5.50 2.40
C VAL A 230 13.97 4.30 2.83
N GLY A 231 13.00 4.51 3.69
CA GLY A 231 12.06 3.49 4.14
C GLY A 231 11.93 3.38 5.65
N HIS A 232 11.48 2.22 6.09
CA HIS A 232 11.36 1.84 7.50
C HIS A 232 12.46 0.82 7.83
N PRO A 233 12.97 0.72 9.08
CA PRO A 233 14.05 -0.24 9.41
C PRO A 233 13.80 -1.69 9.02
N THR A 234 12.54 -2.10 8.88
CA THR A 234 12.19 -3.45 8.39
C THR A 234 11.99 -3.54 6.88
N LEU A 235 12.03 -2.41 6.16
CA LEU A 235 11.85 -2.32 4.71
C LEU A 235 12.47 -1.03 4.18
N PHE A 236 13.68 -1.08 3.66
CA PHE A 236 14.40 0.08 3.16
C PHE A 236 15.19 -0.24 1.89
N GLU A 237 15.59 0.80 1.19
CA GLU A 237 16.40 0.72 -0.03
C GLU A 237 17.37 1.90 -0.10
N ALA A 238 18.52 1.70 -0.75
CA ALA A 238 19.43 2.78 -1.13
C ALA A 238 19.01 3.36 -2.47
N VAL A 239 18.65 4.63 -2.48
CA VAL A 239 18.30 5.38 -3.69
C VAL A 239 19.43 6.34 -4.04
N PHE A 240 19.96 6.24 -5.27
CA PHE A 240 21.10 7.05 -5.71
C PHE A 240 20.63 8.40 -6.23
N THR A 241 20.46 9.33 -5.34
CA THR A 241 20.04 10.71 -5.62
C THR A 241 20.46 11.64 -4.47
N ASP A 242 20.68 12.91 -4.76
CA ASP A 242 20.86 13.99 -3.80
C ASP A 242 19.57 14.78 -3.53
N LYS A 243 18.50 14.48 -4.30
CA LYS A 243 17.21 15.17 -4.18
C LYS A 243 16.31 14.47 -3.17
N PRO A 244 15.47 15.22 -2.42
CA PRO A 244 14.48 14.63 -1.53
C PRO A 244 13.52 13.74 -2.32
N ILE A 245 13.07 12.66 -1.69
CA ILE A 245 12.10 11.71 -2.25
C ILE A 245 10.82 11.80 -1.44
N SER A 246 9.75 12.23 -2.08
CA SER A 246 8.43 12.42 -1.50
C SER A 246 7.35 11.58 -2.20
N ASP A 247 7.50 11.34 -3.49
CA ASP A 247 6.55 10.60 -4.31
C ASP A 247 7.23 9.72 -5.37
N TYR A 248 6.41 9.09 -6.21
CA TYR A 248 6.88 8.24 -7.31
C TYR A 248 7.72 9.03 -8.33
N ARG A 249 7.37 10.27 -8.65
CA ARG A 249 8.07 11.09 -9.66
C ARG A 249 9.47 11.47 -9.21
N ASP A 250 9.67 11.68 -7.93
CA ASP A 250 10.99 11.92 -7.35
C ASP A 250 11.90 10.70 -7.54
N VAL A 251 11.38 9.50 -7.29
CA VAL A 251 12.14 8.24 -7.50
C VAL A 251 12.57 8.07 -8.95
N LEU A 252 11.78 8.57 -9.93
CA LEU A 252 12.15 8.52 -11.33
C LEU A 252 13.38 9.36 -11.67
N THR A 253 13.73 10.35 -10.84
CA THR A 253 14.91 11.21 -11.03
C THR A 253 16.22 10.58 -10.54
N ALA A 254 16.14 9.45 -9.82
CA ALA A 254 17.32 8.74 -9.30
C ALA A 254 18.14 8.04 -10.41
N ASP A 255 19.41 7.79 -10.12
CA ASP A 255 20.31 7.05 -11.01
C ASP A 255 19.98 5.54 -11.00
N ARG A 256 19.08 5.15 -11.91
CA ARG A 256 18.64 3.77 -12.05
C ARG A 256 19.74 2.83 -12.55
N ALA A 257 20.67 3.32 -13.38
CA ALA A 257 21.77 2.52 -13.87
C ALA A 257 22.72 2.13 -12.73
N LYS A 258 22.96 3.07 -11.82
CA LYS A 258 23.74 2.82 -10.62
C LYS A 258 23.05 1.87 -9.66
N ALA A 259 21.74 2.03 -9.47
CA ALA A 259 20.93 1.12 -8.65
C ALA A 259 20.95 -0.32 -9.21
N ALA A 260 20.81 -0.48 -10.53
CA ALA A 260 20.89 -1.80 -11.17
C ALA A 260 22.25 -2.47 -10.89
N ARG A 261 23.36 -1.75 -11.08
CA ARG A 261 24.70 -2.27 -10.79
C ARG A 261 24.91 -2.61 -9.32
N PHE A 262 24.35 -1.81 -8.41
CA PHE A 262 24.43 -2.08 -6.97
C PHE A 262 23.69 -3.37 -6.59
N ASN A 263 22.57 -3.66 -7.23
CA ASN A 263 21.77 -4.86 -6.97
C ASN A 263 22.37 -6.14 -7.60
N GLU A 264 23.35 -6.02 -8.51
CA GLU A 264 24.07 -7.16 -9.11
C GLU A 264 25.24 -7.66 -8.23
N LEU A 265 25.63 -6.87 -7.22
CA LEU A 265 26.73 -7.21 -6.30
C LEU A 265 26.24 -8.05 -5.11
#